data_0a08739fcb42b3e7cb74b97a72ebdce5
#
_entry.id   0a08739fcb42b3e7cb74b97a72ebdce5
#
_cell.length_a   1.000
_cell.length_b   1.000
_cell.length_c   1.000
_cell.angle_alpha   90.00
_cell.angle_beta   90.00
_cell.angle_gamma   90.00
#
_symmetry.space_group_name_H-M   'P 1'
#
loop_
_entity.id
_entity.type
_entity.pdbx_description
1 polymer ?
#
loop_
_entity_poly.entity_id
_entity_poly.type
_entity_poly.pdbx_seq_one_letter_code
_entity_poly.pdbx_strand_id
1 'polypeptide(L)'
;MVGEGGLGGGGVELALGRVECYPGDDAMVVSEGVGGAMGSEDRRLDVLRAIVEDYVETREPVGSRMLVERHQLGVSPATIRNDMAALEDGGYIAQPHTSAGRVPTDKGYRLFVDRLSTVKALSTPEKRAIQDFLENAVDLDDVVDRSVRLLAQLTHQVAVVQYPSLRHSAMRHLELVPVGERRLLVVIITDTGRVEQRTLDLAEPTTELAVAELRTRLNALVSGQRLAQLVGTLERLPETFAPGDRDLVRSVIQILEETLAEESEERIVLAGTANLARGGGMDFTHTLSPVLEALEEQVVLLRLLTEMASDSVGVAVRIGHETQHEGFLETSFVTTGYGNDGDAVARIGSIGPTRMDYPGTIAAVRAVARYLSRILAA
;
A
#
# COMPACT_ATOMS: atom_id res chain seq x y z
N MET A 1 -23.33 6.78 -64.42
CA MET A 1 -22.03 7.03 -64.96
C MET A 1 -21.05 6.88 -63.82
N VAL A 2 -20.38 5.73 -63.69
CA VAL A 2 -19.00 5.45 -64.11
C VAL A 2 -18.02 6.30 -63.27
N GLY A 3 -17.08 5.75 -62.52
CA GLY A 3 -16.29 4.53 -62.51
C GLY A 3 -15.41 4.54 -61.23
N GLU A 4 -15.14 3.46 -60.69
CA GLU A 4 -13.97 2.58 -60.63
C GLU A 4 -12.58 3.20 -60.38
N GLY A 5 -11.89 2.54 -59.44
CA GLY A 5 -10.42 2.50 -59.23
C GLY A 5 -10.07 2.51 -57.75
N GLY A 6 -9.73 1.56 -57.08
CA GLY A 6 -8.99 0.32 -57.06
C GLY A 6 -7.50 0.49 -56.67
N LEU A 7 -7.04 -0.05 -55.55
CA LEU A 7 -5.68 -0.51 -55.15
C LEU A 7 -5.54 -0.25 -53.64
N GLY A 8 -5.45 -1.18 -52.68
CA GLY A 8 -4.48 -2.27 -52.64
C GLY A 8 -3.45 -1.93 -51.55
N GLY A 9 -3.58 -2.40 -50.34
CA GLY A 9 -2.57 -2.22 -49.31
C GLY A 9 -2.94 -3.06 -48.07
N GLY A 10 -2.27 -4.21 -47.90
CA GLY A 10 -2.47 -5.15 -46.84
C GLY A 10 -2.16 -4.58 -45.47
N GLY A 11 -3.11 -4.66 -44.58
CA GLY A 11 -2.96 -4.42 -43.16
C GLY A 11 -2.96 -5.75 -42.42
N VAL A 12 -1.92 -5.96 -41.67
CA VAL A 12 -1.77 -7.08 -40.72
C VAL A 12 -2.78 -6.89 -39.60
N GLU A 13 -3.74 -7.78 -39.53
CA GLU A 13 -4.78 -7.82 -38.50
C GLU A 13 -4.18 -8.47 -37.24
N LEU A 14 -3.81 -7.64 -36.24
CA LEU A 14 -3.49 -8.10 -34.89
C LEU A 14 -4.81 -8.34 -34.17
N ALA A 15 -5.11 -9.61 -33.93
CA ALA A 15 -6.25 -10.07 -33.14
C ALA A 15 -6.08 -9.63 -31.67
N LEU A 16 -6.67 -8.50 -31.32
CA LEU A 16 -6.92 -8.10 -29.93
C LEU A 16 -8.23 -8.76 -29.47
N GLY A 17 -8.11 -9.82 -28.67
CA GLY A 17 -9.23 -10.45 -28.00
C GLY A 17 -9.92 -9.44 -27.07
N ARG A 18 -11.19 -9.18 -27.35
CA ARG A 18 -12.08 -8.38 -26.51
C ARG A 18 -12.39 -9.17 -25.25
N VAL A 19 -11.99 -8.68 -24.10
CA VAL A 19 -12.40 -9.21 -22.78
C VAL A 19 -13.66 -8.47 -22.38
N GLU A 20 -14.81 -9.15 -22.44
CA GLU A 20 -16.06 -8.69 -21.84
C GLU A 20 -16.07 -9.14 -20.37
N CYS A 21 -16.10 -8.19 -19.43
CA CYS A 21 -16.30 -8.47 -18.02
C CYS A 21 -17.79 -8.59 -17.73
N TYR A 22 -18.23 -9.77 -17.29
CA TYR A 22 -19.51 -9.96 -16.61
C TYR A 22 -19.30 -10.02 -15.10
N PRO A 23 -20.15 -9.36 -14.29
CA PRO A 23 -20.06 -9.42 -12.83
C PRO A 23 -20.83 -10.67 -12.32
N GLY A 24 -20.11 -11.55 -11.62
CA GLY A 24 -20.66 -12.68 -10.85
C GLY A 24 -20.28 -14.05 -11.41
N ASP A 25 -19.25 -14.64 -10.86
CA ASP A 25 -19.16 -16.01 -10.38
C ASP A 25 -17.70 -16.38 -10.10
N ASP A 26 -17.45 -16.80 -8.87
CA ASP A 26 -16.20 -17.38 -8.41
C ASP A 26 -16.05 -18.83 -8.96
N ALA A 27 -15.63 -18.97 -10.18
CA ALA A 27 -15.03 -20.21 -10.68
C ALA A 27 -14.48 -20.02 -12.10
N MET A 28 -13.23 -19.67 -12.23
CA MET A 28 -12.53 -19.76 -13.50
C MET A 28 -12.04 -21.18 -13.68
N VAL A 29 -12.75 -21.91 -14.54
CA VAL A 29 -12.35 -23.24 -15.03
C VAL A 29 -11.07 -23.07 -15.83
N VAL A 30 -9.96 -23.57 -15.30
CA VAL A 30 -8.70 -23.72 -16.04
C VAL A 30 -8.91 -24.85 -17.04
N SER A 31 -8.99 -24.55 -18.33
CA SER A 31 -8.87 -25.55 -19.37
C SER A 31 -7.45 -26.10 -19.36
N GLU A 32 -7.30 -27.38 -19.01
CA GLU A 32 -6.09 -28.15 -19.29
C GLU A 32 -5.84 -28.17 -20.80
N GLY A 33 -4.87 -27.38 -21.24
CA GLY A 33 -4.42 -27.31 -22.62
C GLY A 33 -3.12 -28.08 -22.81
N VAL A 34 -3.25 -29.28 -23.39
CA VAL A 34 -2.32 -29.94 -24.32
C VAL A 34 -0.83 -29.71 -24.08
N GLY A 35 -0.09 -30.78 -23.74
CA GLY A 35 1.37 -30.84 -23.64
C GLY A 35 2.11 -30.42 -24.91
N GLY A 36 2.34 -29.12 -25.04
CA GLY A 36 3.36 -28.57 -25.91
C GLY A 36 4.66 -28.48 -25.12
N ALA A 37 5.81 -28.84 -25.71
CA ALA A 37 7.13 -28.70 -25.11
C ALA A 37 7.30 -27.23 -24.65
N MET A 38 7.40 -27.02 -23.34
CA MET A 38 7.64 -25.69 -22.74
C MET A 38 8.85 -25.04 -23.42
N GLY A 39 8.70 -23.80 -23.88
CA GLY A 39 9.80 -23.05 -24.46
C GLY A 39 10.98 -22.97 -23.47
N SER A 40 12.18 -22.84 -23.99
CA SER A 40 13.37 -22.74 -23.12
C SER A 40 13.31 -21.55 -22.16
N GLU A 41 12.59 -20.50 -22.55
CA GLU A 41 12.39 -19.30 -21.74
C GLU A 41 11.40 -19.52 -20.59
N ASP A 42 10.25 -20.14 -20.86
CA ASP A 42 9.27 -20.49 -19.83
C ASP A 42 9.86 -21.42 -18.79
N ARG A 43 10.65 -22.43 -19.22
CA ARG A 43 11.34 -23.32 -18.30
C ARG A 43 12.36 -22.61 -17.41
N ARG A 44 13.10 -21.62 -17.95
CA ARG A 44 14.02 -20.81 -17.13
C ARG A 44 13.30 -20.02 -16.08
N LEU A 45 12.12 -19.50 -16.39
CA LEU A 45 11.28 -18.80 -15.40
C LEU A 45 10.80 -19.75 -14.31
N ASP A 46 10.40 -20.98 -14.65
CA ASP A 46 10.03 -21.99 -13.65
C ASP A 46 11.21 -22.41 -12.79
N VAL A 47 12.42 -22.53 -13.38
CA VAL A 47 13.65 -22.78 -12.61
C VAL A 47 13.96 -21.61 -11.66
N LEU A 48 13.84 -20.37 -12.12
CA LEU A 48 14.01 -19.19 -11.26
C LEU A 48 13.00 -19.18 -10.12
N ARG A 49 11.73 -19.45 -10.43
CA ARG A 49 10.68 -19.55 -9.43
C ARG A 49 10.98 -20.58 -8.37
N ALA A 50 11.36 -21.79 -8.79
CA ALA A 50 11.73 -22.87 -7.88
C ALA A 50 12.95 -22.51 -7.01
N ILE A 51 13.95 -21.83 -7.57
CA ILE A 51 15.11 -21.33 -6.81
C ILE A 51 14.68 -20.30 -5.75
N VAL A 52 13.81 -19.36 -6.10
CA VAL A 52 13.31 -18.34 -5.16
C VAL A 52 12.51 -19.00 -4.04
N GLU A 53 11.57 -19.89 -4.38
CA GLU A 53 10.73 -20.61 -3.41
C GLU A 53 11.59 -21.43 -2.42
N ASP A 54 12.52 -22.26 -2.93
CA ASP A 54 13.41 -23.05 -2.09
C ASP A 54 14.32 -22.19 -1.22
N TYR A 55 14.89 -21.11 -1.77
CA TYR A 55 15.78 -20.22 -1.01
C TYR A 55 15.06 -19.44 0.10
N VAL A 56 13.84 -19.01 -0.15
CA VAL A 56 13.00 -18.35 0.87
C VAL A 56 12.68 -19.31 2.01
N GLU A 57 12.39 -20.59 1.69
CA GLU A 57 12.05 -21.62 2.67
C GLU A 57 13.28 -22.07 3.49
N THR A 58 14.37 -22.44 2.79
CA THR A 58 15.52 -23.11 3.42
C THR A 58 16.62 -22.16 3.87
N ARG A 59 16.72 -20.97 3.24
CA ARG A 59 17.83 -20.00 3.39
C ARG A 59 19.20 -20.58 2.99
N GLU A 60 19.20 -21.67 2.23
CA GLU A 60 20.42 -22.32 1.75
C GLU A 60 20.54 -22.16 0.23
N PRO A 61 21.76 -21.98 -0.30
CA PRO A 61 21.98 -21.92 -1.74
C PRO A 61 21.45 -23.17 -2.44
N VAL A 62 20.66 -22.97 -3.51
CA VAL A 62 19.87 -24.00 -4.17
C VAL A 62 20.70 -24.72 -5.24
N GLY A 63 20.75 -26.06 -5.19
CA GLY A 63 21.44 -26.89 -6.15
C GLY A 63 20.51 -27.52 -7.20
N SER A 64 21.01 -27.77 -8.43
CA SER A 64 20.21 -28.35 -9.53
C SER A 64 19.59 -29.72 -9.20
N ARG A 65 20.22 -30.51 -8.34
CA ARG A 65 19.69 -31.80 -7.92
C ARG A 65 18.50 -31.66 -6.99
N MET A 66 18.58 -30.72 -6.04
CA MET A 66 17.50 -30.40 -5.11
C MET A 66 16.25 -29.92 -5.84
N LEU A 67 16.41 -29.08 -6.88
CA LEU A 67 15.30 -28.62 -7.71
C LEU A 67 14.55 -29.76 -8.42
N VAL A 68 15.29 -30.77 -8.93
CA VAL A 68 14.64 -31.94 -9.55
C VAL A 68 13.86 -32.76 -8.53
N GLU A 69 14.39 -32.89 -7.31
CA GLU A 69 13.78 -33.69 -6.25
C GLU A 69 12.53 -33.04 -5.65
N ARG A 70 12.54 -31.72 -5.52
CA ARG A 70 11.43 -30.96 -4.89
C ARG A 70 10.36 -30.47 -5.87
N HIS A 71 10.78 -30.09 -7.08
CA HIS A 71 9.90 -29.52 -8.09
C HIS A 71 9.80 -30.45 -9.31
N GLN A 72 8.58 -30.68 -9.77
CA GLN A 72 8.30 -31.54 -10.94
C GLN A 72 8.58 -30.78 -12.26
N LEU A 73 9.83 -30.37 -12.48
CA LEU A 73 10.21 -29.58 -13.65
C LEU A 73 10.31 -30.41 -14.96
N GLY A 74 10.15 -31.72 -14.90
CA GLY A 74 10.07 -32.59 -16.07
C GLY A 74 11.36 -32.73 -16.89
N VAL A 75 12.51 -32.25 -16.37
CA VAL A 75 13.82 -32.26 -17.07
C VAL A 75 14.93 -32.79 -16.20
N SER A 76 16.06 -33.11 -16.84
CA SER A 76 17.23 -33.67 -16.15
C SER A 76 17.97 -32.62 -15.31
N PRO A 77 18.73 -33.04 -14.26
CA PRO A 77 19.60 -32.12 -13.51
C PRO A 77 20.64 -31.40 -14.38
N ALA A 78 21.05 -31.98 -15.50
CA ALA A 78 21.97 -31.38 -16.44
C ALA A 78 21.30 -30.23 -17.20
N THR A 79 20.03 -30.37 -17.61
CA THR A 79 19.24 -29.34 -18.26
C THR A 79 19.03 -28.17 -17.30
N ILE A 80 18.65 -28.46 -16.04
CA ILE A 80 18.49 -27.42 -15.02
C ILE A 80 19.79 -26.65 -14.78
N ARG A 81 20.93 -27.35 -14.75
CA ARG A 81 22.22 -26.68 -14.59
C ARG A 81 22.54 -25.71 -15.73
N ASN A 82 22.17 -26.06 -16.96
CA ASN A 82 22.30 -25.14 -18.12
C ASN A 82 21.37 -23.94 -18.01
N ASP A 83 20.12 -24.17 -17.55
CA ASP A 83 19.17 -23.06 -17.32
C ASP A 83 19.64 -22.15 -16.16
N MET A 84 20.21 -22.72 -15.09
CA MET A 84 20.84 -21.95 -14.01
C MET A 84 22.03 -21.13 -14.49
N ALA A 85 22.89 -21.68 -15.37
CA ALA A 85 24.01 -20.94 -15.97
C ALA A 85 23.49 -19.73 -16.78
N ALA A 86 22.46 -19.92 -17.59
CA ALA A 86 21.85 -18.85 -18.36
C ALA A 86 21.20 -17.76 -17.46
N LEU A 87 20.59 -18.17 -16.33
CA LEU A 87 20.04 -17.22 -15.35
C LEU A 87 21.15 -16.45 -14.62
N GLU A 88 22.28 -17.10 -14.34
CA GLU A 88 23.46 -16.48 -13.74
C GLU A 88 24.12 -15.48 -14.70
N ASP A 89 24.32 -15.85 -15.96
CA ASP A 89 24.81 -14.96 -17.01
C ASP A 89 23.89 -13.75 -17.20
N GLY A 90 22.58 -13.94 -17.03
CA GLY A 90 21.58 -12.87 -17.04
C GLY A 90 21.55 -12.03 -15.75
N GLY A 91 22.30 -12.40 -14.72
CA GLY A 91 22.36 -11.72 -13.42
C GLY A 91 21.12 -11.89 -12.54
N TYR A 92 20.28 -12.91 -12.80
CA TYR A 92 19.07 -13.20 -11.98
C TYR A 92 19.37 -14.04 -10.74
N ILE A 93 20.42 -14.84 -10.80
CA ILE A 93 20.94 -15.63 -9.68
C ILE A 93 22.45 -15.43 -9.60
N ALA A 94 23.02 -15.70 -8.42
CA ALA A 94 24.46 -15.61 -8.19
C ALA A 94 24.95 -16.83 -7.42
N GLN A 95 26.24 -17.14 -7.55
CA GLN A 95 26.93 -18.15 -6.76
C GLN A 95 27.68 -17.46 -5.61
N PRO A 96 27.28 -17.60 -4.34
CA PRO A 96 27.96 -16.92 -3.24
C PRO A 96 29.39 -17.45 -3.03
N HIS A 97 29.64 -18.76 -3.28
CA HIS A 97 30.96 -19.37 -3.17
C HIS A 97 31.10 -20.48 -4.22
N THR A 98 32.34 -20.77 -4.65
CA THR A 98 32.67 -21.72 -5.74
C THR A 98 32.06 -23.13 -5.62
N SER A 99 31.76 -23.61 -4.41
CA SER A 99 31.12 -24.90 -4.15
C SER A 99 29.65 -24.81 -3.73
N ALA A 100 29.10 -23.58 -3.61
CA ALA A 100 27.72 -23.37 -3.21
C ALA A 100 26.74 -23.55 -4.38
N GLY A 101 25.47 -23.76 -4.06
CA GLY A 101 24.38 -23.64 -5.01
C GLY A 101 24.21 -22.18 -5.51
N ARG A 102 23.04 -21.83 -5.95
CA ARG A 102 22.70 -20.46 -6.41
C ARG A 102 21.72 -19.81 -5.48
N VAL A 103 21.83 -18.48 -5.35
CA VAL A 103 20.91 -17.61 -4.61
C VAL A 103 20.31 -16.58 -5.56
N PRO A 104 19.04 -16.16 -5.38
CA PRO A 104 18.46 -15.09 -6.16
C PRO A 104 19.17 -13.75 -5.90
N THR A 105 19.28 -12.91 -6.93
CA THR A 105 19.65 -11.49 -6.83
C THR A 105 18.39 -10.61 -6.73
N ASP A 106 18.54 -9.31 -6.45
CA ASP A 106 17.42 -8.35 -6.50
C ASP A 106 16.70 -8.40 -7.85
N LYS A 107 17.46 -8.51 -8.95
CA LYS A 107 16.93 -8.70 -10.32
C LYS A 107 16.15 -9.99 -10.47
N GLY A 108 16.59 -11.07 -9.83
CA GLY A 108 15.87 -12.34 -9.79
C GLY A 108 14.58 -12.25 -9.03
N TYR A 109 14.58 -11.65 -7.85
CA TYR A 109 13.35 -11.39 -7.09
C TYR A 109 12.38 -10.47 -7.83
N ARG A 110 12.87 -9.43 -8.52
CA ARG A 110 12.03 -8.54 -9.34
C ARG A 110 11.33 -9.32 -10.44
N LEU A 111 12.07 -10.10 -11.22
CA LEU A 111 11.47 -10.91 -12.29
C LEU A 111 10.45 -11.93 -11.73
N PHE A 112 10.75 -12.54 -10.59
CA PHE A 112 9.80 -13.42 -9.90
C PHE A 112 8.52 -12.69 -9.52
N VAL A 113 8.61 -11.53 -8.87
CA VAL A 113 7.44 -10.72 -8.46
C VAL A 113 6.63 -10.26 -9.65
N ASP A 114 7.27 -9.79 -10.72
CA ASP A 114 6.60 -9.32 -11.94
C ASP A 114 5.86 -10.45 -12.68
N ARG A 115 6.29 -11.70 -12.49
CA ARG A 115 5.67 -12.89 -13.07
C ARG A 115 4.67 -13.59 -12.14
N LEU A 116 4.40 -13.05 -10.96
CA LEU A 116 3.33 -13.53 -10.10
C LEU A 116 1.96 -13.24 -10.75
N SER A 117 1.53 -14.12 -11.64
CA SER A 117 0.24 -14.00 -12.33
C SER A 117 -0.95 -14.17 -11.38
N THR A 118 -0.79 -14.97 -10.33
CA THR A 118 -1.81 -15.21 -9.32
C THR A 118 -1.18 -15.24 -7.93
N VAL A 119 -1.56 -14.28 -7.08
CA VAL A 119 -1.27 -14.36 -5.65
C VAL A 119 -2.38 -15.17 -5.01
N LYS A 120 -2.03 -16.27 -4.36
CA LYS A 120 -3.00 -17.12 -3.65
C LYS A 120 -3.77 -16.26 -2.64
N ALA A 121 -5.07 -16.16 -2.84
CA ALA A 121 -5.92 -15.44 -1.89
C ALA A 121 -5.87 -16.12 -0.52
N LEU A 122 -5.97 -15.34 0.55
CA LEU A 122 -6.11 -15.89 1.89
C LEU A 122 -7.31 -16.83 1.97
N SER A 123 -7.16 -17.89 2.74
CA SER A 123 -8.21 -18.87 3.01
C SER A 123 -9.41 -18.23 3.73
N THR A 124 -10.56 -18.87 3.66
CA THR A 124 -11.75 -18.38 4.37
C THR A 124 -11.57 -18.24 5.90
N PRO A 125 -10.87 -19.17 6.59
CA PRO A 125 -10.56 -19.01 8.00
C PRO A 125 -9.67 -17.81 8.30
N GLU A 126 -8.62 -17.57 7.48
CA GLU A 126 -7.74 -16.41 7.64
C GLU A 126 -8.49 -15.09 7.42
N LYS A 127 -9.35 -15.03 6.40
CA LYS A 127 -10.20 -13.86 6.15
C LYS A 127 -11.16 -13.58 7.34
N ARG A 128 -11.75 -14.62 7.93
CA ARG A 128 -12.60 -14.48 9.12
C ARG A 128 -11.81 -14.00 10.32
N ALA A 129 -10.63 -14.58 10.58
CA ALA A 129 -9.78 -14.16 11.69
C ALA A 129 -9.39 -12.67 11.59
N ILE A 130 -9.08 -12.19 10.38
CA ILE A 130 -8.84 -10.76 10.12
C ILE A 130 -10.09 -9.95 10.46
N GLN A 131 -11.26 -10.41 10.03
CA GLN A 131 -12.53 -9.76 10.25
C GLN A 131 -12.85 -9.65 11.75
N ASP A 132 -12.85 -10.76 12.45
CA ASP A 132 -13.16 -10.82 13.88
C ASP A 132 -12.21 -9.95 14.71
N PHE A 133 -10.93 -9.84 14.30
CA PHE A 133 -9.93 -9.05 15.01
C PHE A 133 -10.14 -7.53 14.82
N LEU A 134 -10.60 -7.10 13.65
CA LEU A 134 -10.76 -5.68 13.31
C LEU A 134 -12.17 -5.14 13.61
N GLU A 135 -13.22 -5.97 13.60
CA GLU A 135 -14.62 -5.54 13.83
C GLU A 135 -14.89 -4.94 15.20
N ASN A 136 -14.04 -5.21 16.21
CA ASN A 136 -14.19 -4.68 17.56
C ASN A 136 -13.38 -3.40 17.81
N ALA A 137 -12.94 -2.70 16.77
CA ALA A 137 -12.23 -1.44 16.93
C ALA A 137 -13.20 -0.32 17.32
N VAL A 138 -12.77 0.52 18.26
CA VAL A 138 -13.61 1.57 18.86
C VAL A 138 -13.53 2.88 18.05
N ASP A 139 -12.36 3.18 17.52
CA ASP A 139 -12.06 4.39 16.76
C ASP A 139 -10.99 4.13 15.70
N LEU A 140 -10.63 5.18 14.95
CA LEU A 140 -9.62 5.09 13.90
C LEU A 140 -8.23 4.69 14.43
N ASP A 141 -7.85 5.21 15.60
CA ASP A 141 -6.55 4.88 16.21
C ASP A 141 -6.46 3.38 16.54
N ASP A 142 -7.53 2.82 17.11
CA ASP A 142 -7.59 1.38 17.41
C ASP A 142 -7.63 0.52 16.14
N VAL A 143 -8.33 0.97 15.08
CA VAL A 143 -8.34 0.31 13.76
C VAL A 143 -6.93 0.24 13.18
N VAL A 144 -6.21 1.36 13.16
CA VAL A 144 -4.85 1.46 12.62
C VAL A 144 -3.88 0.59 13.44
N ASP A 145 -3.92 0.71 14.77
CA ASP A 145 -3.09 -0.04 15.69
C ASP A 145 -3.30 -1.56 15.58
N ARG A 146 -4.53 -2.01 15.48
CA ARG A 146 -4.85 -3.43 15.27
C ARG A 146 -4.38 -3.89 13.90
N SER A 147 -4.61 -3.10 12.86
CA SER A 147 -4.23 -3.47 11.50
C SER A 147 -2.72 -3.65 11.33
N VAL A 148 -1.92 -2.73 11.89
CA VAL A 148 -0.46 -2.83 11.81
C VAL A 148 0.07 -4.05 12.58
N ARG A 149 -0.47 -4.34 13.76
CA ARG A 149 -0.09 -5.52 14.54
C ARG A 149 -0.49 -6.82 13.84
N LEU A 150 -1.71 -6.88 13.31
CA LEU A 150 -2.20 -8.04 12.57
C LEU A 150 -1.34 -8.31 11.33
N LEU A 151 -1.04 -7.27 10.55
CA LEU A 151 -0.17 -7.42 9.36
C LEU A 151 1.21 -7.93 9.75
N ALA A 152 1.82 -7.38 10.82
CA ALA A 152 3.11 -7.85 11.31
C ALA A 152 3.09 -9.32 11.77
N GLN A 153 1.96 -9.79 12.34
CA GLN A 153 1.78 -11.18 12.73
C GLN A 153 1.61 -12.11 11.52
N LEU A 154 0.82 -11.70 10.52
CA LEU A 154 0.57 -12.50 9.32
C LEU A 154 1.82 -12.64 8.44
N THR A 155 2.61 -11.59 8.34
CA THR A 155 3.80 -11.56 7.46
C THR A 155 5.09 -11.97 8.18
N HIS A 156 5.10 -11.98 9.51
CA HIS A 156 6.30 -12.12 10.33
C HIS A 156 7.40 -11.09 9.98
N GLN A 157 6.97 -9.88 9.58
CA GLN A 157 7.83 -8.77 9.17
C GLN A 157 7.48 -7.50 9.94
N VAL A 158 8.14 -6.39 9.63
CA VAL A 158 7.69 -5.07 10.07
C VAL A 158 6.48 -4.67 9.23
N ALA A 159 5.42 -4.26 9.89
CA ALA A 159 4.29 -3.64 9.22
C ALA A 159 4.33 -2.13 9.41
N VAL A 160 3.87 -1.40 8.40
CA VAL A 160 3.74 0.05 8.39
C VAL A 160 2.33 0.42 7.95
N VAL A 161 1.70 1.34 8.68
CA VAL A 161 0.42 1.95 8.31
C VAL A 161 0.57 3.45 8.40
N GLN A 162 0.29 4.14 7.32
CA GLN A 162 0.17 5.59 7.26
C GLN A 162 -1.24 5.98 7.67
N TYR A 163 -1.40 6.98 8.53
CA TYR A 163 -2.72 7.52 8.86
C TYR A 163 -3.37 8.20 7.66
N PRO A 164 -4.71 8.12 7.52
CA PRO A 164 -5.42 8.91 6.53
C PRO A 164 -5.10 10.40 6.71
N SER A 165 -4.58 11.03 5.65
CA SER A 165 -4.28 12.45 5.66
C SER A 165 -5.57 13.27 5.64
N LEU A 166 -5.68 14.30 6.47
CA LEU A 166 -6.80 15.24 6.41
C LEU A 166 -6.93 15.87 5.01
N ARG A 167 -5.82 16.17 4.36
CA ARG A 167 -5.82 16.77 3.02
C ARG A 167 -6.53 15.93 1.96
N HIS A 168 -6.42 14.60 2.07
CA HIS A 168 -7.06 13.66 1.16
C HIS A 168 -8.45 13.22 1.63
N SER A 169 -8.81 13.51 2.88
CA SER A 169 -10.13 13.22 3.45
C SER A 169 -11.14 14.27 3.04
N ALA A 170 -12.41 13.86 2.96
CA ALA A 170 -13.52 14.80 2.82
C ALA A 170 -14.11 15.17 4.18
N MET A 171 -14.61 16.39 4.30
CA MET A 171 -15.31 16.86 5.50
C MET A 171 -16.67 16.16 5.60
N ARG A 172 -16.89 15.38 6.68
CA ARG A 172 -18.20 14.80 6.97
C ARG A 172 -19.06 15.75 7.80
N HIS A 173 -18.46 16.33 8.85
CA HIS A 173 -19.16 17.23 9.75
C HIS A 173 -18.18 18.14 10.50
N LEU A 174 -18.60 19.36 10.76
CA LEU A 174 -17.91 20.31 11.63
C LEU A 174 -18.82 20.70 12.78
N GLU A 175 -18.34 20.53 14.01
CA GLU A 175 -19.05 20.95 15.20
C GLU A 175 -18.33 22.12 15.87
N LEU A 176 -19.11 23.10 16.36
CA LEU A 176 -18.64 24.24 17.12
C LEU A 176 -19.31 24.21 18.48
N VAL A 177 -18.56 23.96 19.53
CA VAL A 177 -19.07 23.82 20.90
C VAL A 177 -18.57 25.00 21.76
N PRO A 178 -19.42 25.88 22.23
CA PRO A 178 -19.02 26.87 23.22
C PRO A 178 -18.61 26.20 24.53
N VAL A 179 -17.38 26.42 24.98
CA VAL A 179 -16.86 25.91 26.26
C VAL A 179 -16.62 27.03 27.25
N GLY A 180 -17.01 28.25 26.89
CA GLY A 180 -16.94 29.48 27.69
C GLY A 180 -17.38 30.70 26.86
N GLU A 181 -17.47 31.86 27.46
CA GLU A 181 -17.90 33.09 26.78
C GLU A 181 -17.00 33.49 25.61
N ARG A 182 -15.68 33.15 25.69
CA ARG A 182 -14.67 33.52 24.71
C ARG A 182 -13.90 32.28 24.22
N ARG A 183 -14.44 31.07 24.39
CA ARG A 183 -13.74 29.86 23.99
C ARG A 183 -14.67 28.91 23.28
N LEU A 184 -14.23 28.45 22.11
CA LEU A 184 -14.89 27.43 21.30
C LEU A 184 -14.02 26.19 21.20
N LEU A 185 -14.64 25.04 21.22
CA LEU A 185 -14.06 23.80 20.73
C LEU A 185 -14.54 23.59 19.30
N VAL A 186 -13.60 23.52 18.37
CA VAL A 186 -13.83 23.20 16.96
C VAL A 186 -13.55 21.73 16.78
N VAL A 187 -14.53 20.94 16.32
CA VAL A 187 -14.40 19.50 16.08
C VAL A 187 -14.63 19.23 14.61
N ILE A 188 -13.62 18.67 13.95
CA ILE A 188 -13.62 18.29 12.54
C ILE A 188 -13.79 16.79 12.45
N ILE A 189 -14.82 16.32 11.75
CA ILE A 189 -15.07 14.90 11.51
C ILE A 189 -14.97 14.65 10.01
N THR A 190 -14.11 13.72 9.63
CA THR A 190 -13.87 13.35 8.23
C THR A 190 -14.66 12.09 7.82
N ASP A 191 -14.75 11.86 6.53
CA ASP A 191 -15.32 10.65 5.93
C ASP A 191 -14.53 9.39 6.29
N THR A 192 -13.24 9.54 6.63
CA THR A 192 -12.38 8.44 7.11
C THR A 192 -12.58 8.09 8.60
N GLY A 193 -13.51 8.78 9.29
CA GLY A 193 -13.75 8.61 10.72
C GLY A 193 -12.71 9.29 11.62
N ARG A 194 -11.78 10.06 11.05
CA ARG A 194 -10.83 10.85 11.81
C ARG A 194 -11.54 12.03 12.47
N VAL A 195 -11.25 12.26 13.75
CA VAL A 195 -11.80 13.37 14.54
C VAL A 195 -10.64 14.23 15.02
N GLU A 196 -10.62 15.49 14.57
CA GLU A 196 -9.68 16.50 15.05
C GLU A 196 -10.38 17.50 15.94
N GLN A 197 -9.71 17.92 17.01
CA GLN A 197 -10.24 18.89 17.97
C GLN A 197 -9.24 20.02 18.15
N ARG A 198 -9.73 21.25 18.06
CA ARG A 198 -8.95 22.48 18.31
C ARG A 198 -9.70 23.39 19.23
N THR A 199 -9.00 23.99 20.18
CA THR A 199 -9.56 25.03 21.04
C THR A 199 -9.23 26.40 20.44
N LEU A 200 -10.24 27.22 20.27
CA LEU A 200 -10.16 28.58 19.75
C LEU A 200 -10.51 29.58 20.84
N ASP A 201 -9.60 30.43 21.20
CA ASP A 201 -9.84 31.59 22.08
C ASP A 201 -10.26 32.80 21.25
N LEU A 202 -11.42 33.36 21.55
CA LEU A 202 -12.00 34.48 20.84
C LEU A 202 -11.63 35.82 21.50
N ALA A 203 -11.37 36.83 20.69
CA ALA A 203 -11.10 38.20 21.18
C ALA A 203 -12.30 38.79 21.90
N GLU A 204 -13.51 38.57 21.38
CA GLU A 204 -14.77 39.07 21.94
C GLU A 204 -15.69 37.90 22.33
N PRO A 205 -16.59 38.13 23.33
CA PRO A 205 -17.61 37.12 23.66
C PRO A 205 -18.55 36.89 22.46
N THR A 206 -18.94 35.64 22.26
CA THR A 206 -19.87 35.26 21.19
C THR A 206 -21.20 34.77 21.77
N THR A 207 -22.26 34.82 20.96
CA THR A 207 -23.57 34.30 21.33
C THR A 207 -23.75 32.87 20.78
N GLU A 208 -24.53 32.06 21.48
CA GLU A 208 -24.89 30.70 21.00
C GLU A 208 -25.58 30.77 19.63
N LEU A 209 -26.35 31.81 19.35
CA LEU A 209 -27.05 32.01 18.08
C LEU A 209 -26.04 32.21 16.93
N ALA A 210 -25.02 33.06 17.11
CA ALA A 210 -23.99 33.30 16.12
C ALA A 210 -23.16 32.03 15.84
N VAL A 211 -22.83 31.27 16.89
CA VAL A 211 -22.13 29.95 16.74
C VAL A 211 -23.00 28.96 15.99
N ALA A 212 -24.28 28.85 16.32
CA ALA A 212 -25.19 27.90 15.64
C ALA A 212 -25.42 28.30 14.16
N GLU A 213 -25.52 29.57 13.84
CA GLU A 213 -25.61 30.05 12.47
C GLU A 213 -24.34 29.75 11.69
N LEU A 214 -23.17 30.03 12.24
CA LEU A 214 -21.88 29.73 11.62
C LEU A 214 -21.71 28.24 11.36
N ARG A 215 -21.99 27.41 12.35
CA ARG A 215 -21.95 25.96 12.21
C ARG A 215 -22.83 25.46 11.08
N THR A 216 -24.08 25.94 11.00
CA THR A 216 -25.04 25.54 9.97
C THR A 216 -24.56 25.92 8.57
N ARG A 217 -24.07 27.16 8.39
CA ARG A 217 -23.57 27.65 7.10
C ARG A 217 -22.29 26.96 6.69
N LEU A 218 -21.36 26.75 7.64
CA LEU A 218 -20.12 25.97 7.36
C LEU A 218 -20.45 24.56 6.89
N ASN A 219 -21.26 23.80 7.65
CA ASN A 219 -21.61 22.43 7.24
C ASN A 219 -22.30 22.37 5.87
N ALA A 220 -23.13 23.35 5.53
CA ALA A 220 -23.75 23.42 4.21
C ALA A 220 -22.74 23.64 3.07
N LEU A 221 -21.61 24.32 3.34
CA LEU A 221 -20.57 24.60 2.35
C LEU A 221 -19.52 23.48 2.27
N VAL A 222 -19.16 22.86 3.41
CA VAL A 222 -17.98 21.99 3.48
C VAL A 222 -18.30 20.50 3.46
N SER A 223 -19.54 20.09 3.73
CA SER A 223 -19.93 18.70 3.78
C SER A 223 -19.69 17.99 2.45
N GLY A 224 -18.94 16.88 2.47
CA GLY A 224 -18.58 16.09 1.30
C GLY A 224 -17.45 16.69 0.44
N GLN A 225 -16.91 17.86 0.79
CA GLN A 225 -15.80 18.47 0.06
C GLN A 225 -14.46 18.01 0.64
N ARG A 226 -13.45 17.83 -0.21
CA ARG A 226 -12.07 17.56 0.24
C ARG A 226 -11.53 18.76 0.99
N LEU A 227 -10.95 18.52 2.15
CA LEU A 227 -10.42 19.55 3.03
C LEU A 227 -9.39 20.47 2.33
N ALA A 228 -8.55 19.91 1.46
CA ALA A 228 -7.59 20.68 0.67
C ALA A 228 -8.24 21.73 -0.27
N GLN A 229 -9.52 21.56 -0.63
CA GLN A 229 -10.25 22.47 -1.53
C GLN A 229 -11.05 23.54 -0.79
N LEU A 230 -11.17 23.42 0.54
CA LEU A 230 -12.01 24.30 1.35
C LEU A 230 -11.42 25.69 1.53
N VAL A 231 -10.10 25.82 1.60
CA VAL A 231 -9.41 27.10 1.90
C VAL A 231 -9.91 28.23 1.01
N GLY A 232 -9.89 28.06 -0.31
CA GLY A 232 -10.38 29.09 -1.25
C GLY A 232 -11.91 29.31 -1.25
N THR A 233 -12.68 28.31 -0.80
CA THR A 233 -14.15 28.39 -0.76
C THR A 233 -14.63 29.21 0.42
N LEU A 234 -13.88 29.24 1.53
CA LEU A 234 -14.28 29.93 2.78
C LEU A 234 -13.87 31.38 2.86
N GLU A 235 -12.98 31.88 2.00
CA GLU A 235 -12.46 33.26 2.05
C GLU A 235 -13.55 34.35 2.08
N ARG A 236 -14.64 34.12 1.35
CA ARG A 236 -15.75 35.11 1.26
C ARG A 236 -16.86 34.93 2.31
N LEU A 237 -16.79 33.88 3.10
CA LEU A 237 -17.80 33.56 4.09
C LEU A 237 -18.00 34.69 5.13
N PRO A 238 -16.95 35.34 5.68
CA PRO A 238 -17.08 36.40 6.65
C PRO A 238 -17.93 37.57 6.15
N GLU A 239 -17.90 37.87 4.84
CA GLU A 239 -18.64 38.96 4.24
C GLU A 239 -20.18 38.74 4.27
N THR A 240 -20.61 37.51 4.39
CA THR A 240 -22.02 37.10 4.43
C THR A 240 -22.66 37.21 5.82
N PHE A 241 -21.83 37.47 6.86
CA PHE A 241 -22.29 37.64 8.26
C PHE A 241 -22.41 39.09 8.66
N ALA A 242 -23.18 39.31 9.72
CA ALA A 242 -23.29 40.65 10.35
C ALA A 242 -21.88 41.14 10.76
N PRO A 243 -21.62 42.45 10.71
CA PRO A 243 -20.29 42.99 11.02
C PRO A 243 -19.73 42.54 12.37
N GLY A 244 -20.56 42.37 13.40
CA GLY A 244 -20.17 41.94 14.74
C GLY A 244 -19.74 40.45 14.82
N ASP A 245 -20.18 39.60 13.88
CA ASP A 245 -19.87 38.16 13.89
C ASP A 245 -18.73 37.81 12.95
N ARG A 246 -18.24 38.77 12.15
CA ARG A 246 -17.19 38.47 11.12
C ARG A 246 -15.90 38.04 11.72
N ASP A 247 -15.53 38.50 12.90
CA ASP A 247 -14.29 38.13 13.56
C ASP A 247 -14.36 36.68 14.09
N LEU A 248 -15.51 36.25 14.61
CA LEU A 248 -15.77 34.86 14.92
C LEU A 248 -15.56 33.97 13.69
N VAL A 249 -16.17 34.34 12.55
CA VAL A 249 -16.07 33.58 11.30
C VAL A 249 -14.63 33.47 10.82
N ARG A 250 -13.87 34.59 10.81
CA ARG A 250 -12.46 34.61 10.43
C ARG A 250 -11.60 33.72 11.34
N SER A 251 -11.82 33.81 12.65
CA SER A 251 -11.08 33.00 13.62
C SER A 251 -11.32 31.50 13.42
N VAL A 252 -12.56 31.08 13.12
CA VAL A 252 -12.86 29.67 12.84
C VAL A 252 -12.25 29.23 11.51
N ILE A 253 -12.28 30.07 10.47
CA ILE A 253 -11.60 29.72 9.19
C ILE A 253 -10.11 29.60 9.39
N GLN A 254 -9.49 30.54 10.11
CA GLN A 254 -8.07 30.51 10.39
C GLN A 254 -7.64 29.22 11.10
N ILE A 255 -8.36 28.77 12.14
CA ILE A 255 -8.01 27.53 12.85
C ILE A 255 -8.19 26.29 11.96
N LEU A 256 -9.13 26.31 11.01
CA LEU A 256 -9.26 25.26 10.01
C LEU A 256 -8.05 25.24 9.07
N GLU A 257 -7.60 26.38 8.59
CA GLU A 257 -6.43 26.53 7.73
C GLU A 257 -5.15 26.12 8.45
N GLU A 258 -4.97 26.55 9.69
CA GLU A 258 -3.84 26.15 10.54
C GLU A 258 -3.83 24.64 10.77
N THR A 259 -4.98 24.02 11.07
CA THR A 259 -5.11 22.58 11.24
C THR A 259 -4.68 21.81 9.99
N LEU A 260 -5.06 22.31 8.81
CA LEU A 260 -4.67 21.72 7.53
C LEU A 260 -3.19 21.96 7.19
N ALA A 261 -2.60 23.08 7.65
CA ALA A 261 -1.20 23.40 7.43
C ALA A 261 -0.27 22.63 8.38
N GLU A 262 -0.65 22.51 9.66
CA GLU A 262 0.11 21.73 10.66
C GLU A 262 0.19 20.25 10.32
N GLU A 263 -0.78 19.75 9.59
CA GLU A 263 -0.82 18.35 9.16
C GLU A 263 0.10 18.02 7.96
N SER A 264 1.10 18.82 7.71
CA SER A 264 2.17 18.46 6.77
C SER A 264 2.98 17.24 7.23
N GLU A 265 2.89 16.85 8.50
CA GLU A 265 3.50 15.62 9.02
C GLU A 265 2.52 14.46 8.94
N GLU A 266 2.62 13.70 7.87
CA GLU A 266 1.92 12.43 7.72
C GLU A 266 2.37 11.46 8.83
N ARG A 267 1.43 11.00 9.65
CA ARG A 267 1.71 10.09 10.77
C ARG A 267 1.77 8.65 10.27
N ILE A 268 2.81 7.92 10.67
CA ILE A 268 2.92 6.48 10.44
C ILE A 268 2.99 5.72 11.75
N VAL A 269 2.48 4.49 11.73
CA VAL A 269 2.58 3.53 12.82
C VAL A 269 3.32 2.30 12.34
N LEU A 270 4.26 1.83 13.15
CA LEU A 270 5.06 0.64 12.90
C LEU A 270 4.75 -0.43 13.95
N ALA A 271 4.72 -1.69 13.52
CA ALA A 271 4.68 -2.83 14.42
C ALA A 271 5.58 -3.96 13.90
N GLY A 272 6.02 -4.83 14.81
CA GLY A 272 6.80 -6.00 14.43
C GLY A 272 8.28 -5.74 14.15
N THR A 273 8.87 -4.65 14.62
CA THR A 273 10.32 -4.37 14.46
C THR A 273 11.20 -5.51 14.99
N ALA A 274 10.77 -6.20 16.03
CA ALA A 274 11.44 -7.41 16.55
C ALA A 274 11.49 -8.57 15.54
N ASN A 275 10.64 -8.59 14.52
CA ASN A 275 10.64 -9.61 13.48
C ASN A 275 11.87 -9.50 12.57
N LEU A 276 12.43 -8.31 12.39
CA LEU A 276 13.69 -8.11 11.67
C LEU A 276 14.83 -8.91 12.29
N ALA A 277 14.93 -8.89 13.62
CA ALA A 277 15.94 -9.64 14.34
C ALA A 277 15.74 -11.17 14.27
N ARG A 278 14.49 -11.63 14.16
CA ARG A 278 14.14 -13.06 14.04
C ARG A 278 14.26 -13.59 12.62
N GLY A 279 13.92 -12.77 11.63
CA GLY A 279 13.93 -13.12 10.21
C GLY A 279 15.32 -13.13 9.57
N GLY A 280 16.28 -12.42 10.16
CA GLY A 280 17.64 -12.32 9.68
C GLY A 280 18.44 -13.57 10.06
N GLY A 281 18.97 -14.32 9.05
CA GLY A 281 20.09 -15.20 9.26
C GLY A 281 21.36 -14.39 9.60
N MET A 282 22.52 -15.06 9.76
CA MET A 282 23.79 -14.39 10.13
C MET A 282 24.16 -13.18 9.23
N ASP A 283 23.70 -13.19 7.96
CA ASP A 283 24.02 -12.11 7.00
C ASP A 283 23.26 -10.80 7.27
N PHE A 284 22.09 -10.85 7.93
CA PHE A 284 21.29 -9.69 8.24
C PHE A 284 21.69 -8.97 9.54
N THR A 285 22.50 -9.61 10.38
CA THR A 285 22.92 -9.03 11.67
C THR A 285 23.78 -7.78 11.52
N HIS A 286 24.56 -7.68 10.44
CA HIS A 286 25.42 -6.50 10.17
C HIS A 286 24.64 -5.29 9.62
N THR A 287 23.47 -5.51 9.03
CA THR A 287 22.61 -4.49 8.40
C THR A 287 21.40 -4.12 9.24
N LEU A 288 21.21 -4.77 10.40
CA LEU A 288 20.04 -4.53 11.25
C LEU A 288 20.03 -3.10 11.82
N SER A 289 21.17 -2.56 12.29
CA SER A 289 21.25 -1.18 12.82
C SER A 289 20.88 -0.14 11.79
N PRO A 290 21.45 -0.12 10.57
CA PRO A 290 21.05 0.83 9.53
C PRO A 290 19.57 0.75 9.16
N VAL A 291 18.98 -0.46 9.14
CA VAL A 291 17.55 -0.64 8.89
C VAL A 291 16.71 -0.04 10.00
N LEU A 292 17.07 -0.30 11.28
CA LEU A 292 16.34 0.25 12.42
C LEU A 292 16.45 1.77 12.47
N GLU A 293 17.64 2.34 12.23
CA GLU A 293 17.87 3.78 12.13
C GLU A 293 17.00 4.39 11.02
N ALA A 294 16.98 3.79 9.82
CA ALA A 294 16.16 4.26 8.72
C ALA A 294 14.65 4.12 9.00
N LEU A 295 14.22 3.13 9.79
CA LEU A 295 12.83 2.99 10.22
C LEU A 295 12.42 4.03 11.29
N GLU A 296 13.35 4.54 12.08
CA GLU A 296 13.12 5.63 13.03
C GLU A 296 13.00 6.99 12.32
N GLU A 297 13.60 7.14 11.15
CA GLU A 297 13.48 8.33 10.31
C GLU A 297 12.13 8.36 9.56
N GLN A 298 11.07 8.81 10.23
CA GLN A 298 9.72 8.85 9.66
C GLN A 298 9.65 9.56 8.30
N VAL A 299 10.45 10.61 8.10
CA VAL A 299 10.50 11.37 6.83
C VAL A 299 10.94 10.48 5.66
N VAL A 300 11.92 9.59 5.89
CA VAL A 300 12.41 8.66 4.86
C VAL A 300 11.32 7.66 4.47
N LEU A 301 10.65 7.09 5.46
CA LEU A 301 9.54 6.15 5.23
C LEU A 301 8.37 6.81 4.50
N LEU A 302 7.97 8.01 4.91
CA LEU A 302 6.89 8.76 4.27
C LEU A 302 7.22 9.07 2.82
N ARG A 303 8.42 9.53 2.53
CA ARG A 303 8.89 9.78 1.17
C ARG A 303 8.82 8.51 0.32
N LEU A 304 9.33 7.39 0.83
CA LEU A 304 9.30 6.11 0.13
C LEU A 304 7.86 5.64 -0.15
N LEU A 305 6.97 5.74 0.84
CA LEU A 305 5.55 5.38 0.67
C LEU A 305 4.86 6.27 -0.37
N THR A 306 5.16 7.57 -0.39
CA THR A 306 4.61 8.54 -1.36
C THR A 306 5.12 8.25 -2.77
N GLU A 307 6.42 7.97 -2.94
CA GLU A 307 6.98 7.58 -4.23
C GLU A 307 6.36 6.27 -4.74
N MET A 308 6.20 5.27 -3.86
CA MET A 308 5.54 4.01 -4.23
C MET A 308 4.05 4.17 -4.56
N ALA A 309 3.41 5.27 -4.17
CA ALA A 309 2.03 5.56 -4.55
C ALA A 309 1.88 5.78 -6.05
N SER A 310 2.89 6.36 -6.70
CA SER A 310 2.90 6.61 -8.15
C SER A 310 3.29 5.39 -8.98
N ASP A 311 3.89 4.36 -8.38
CA ASP A 311 4.44 3.22 -9.12
C ASP A 311 3.36 2.27 -9.64
N SER A 312 2.21 2.15 -8.95
CA SER A 312 1.13 1.23 -9.38
C SER A 312 -0.24 1.56 -8.79
N VAL A 313 -1.30 1.22 -9.52
CA VAL A 313 -2.71 1.31 -9.07
C VAL A 313 -3.07 0.19 -8.06
N GLY A 314 -2.14 -0.69 -7.71
CA GLY A 314 -2.38 -1.84 -6.83
C GLY A 314 -1.32 -1.97 -5.75
N VAL A 315 -0.78 -3.19 -5.63
CA VAL A 315 0.35 -3.44 -4.73
C VAL A 315 1.64 -3.03 -5.41
N ALA A 316 2.36 -2.11 -4.78
CA ALA A 316 3.70 -1.71 -5.16
C ALA A 316 4.73 -2.55 -4.38
N VAL A 317 5.79 -2.97 -5.06
CA VAL A 317 6.90 -3.72 -4.46
C VAL A 317 8.20 -3.03 -4.85
N ARG A 318 9.07 -2.72 -3.87
CA ARG A 318 10.45 -2.29 -4.09
C ARG A 318 11.40 -3.25 -3.39
N ILE A 319 12.46 -3.64 -4.07
CA ILE A 319 13.38 -4.70 -3.66
C ILE A 319 14.80 -4.14 -3.59
N GLY A 320 15.43 -4.20 -2.41
CA GLY A 320 16.82 -3.83 -2.22
C GLY A 320 17.17 -2.47 -2.79
N HIS A 321 18.01 -2.43 -3.81
CA HIS A 321 18.48 -1.19 -4.46
C HIS A 321 17.37 -0.32 -5.06
N GLU A 322 16.19 -0.86 -5.34
CA GLU A 322 15.05 -0.09 -5.85
C GLU A 322 14.50 0.90 -4.82
N THR A 323 14.82 0.73 -3.54
CA THR A 323 14.46 1.67 -2.47
C THR A 323 15.23 2.97 -2.55
N GLN A 324 16.38 3.00 -3.23
CA GLN A 324 17.29 4.13 -3.37
C GLN A 324 17.74 4.73 -2.02
N HIS A 325 17.75 3.93 -0.95
CA HIS A 325 18.17 4.34 0.38
C HIS A 325 19.16 3.33 0.96
N GLU A 326 20.32 3.81 1.44
CA GLU A 326 21.40 2.94 1.94
C GLU A 326 20.97 2.03 3.09
N GLY A 327 20.13 2.51 4.00
CA GLY A 327 19.59 1.71 5.11
C GLY A 327 18.65 0.59 4.67
N PHE A 328 18.15 0.60 3.43
CA PHE A 328 17.17 -0.38 2.94
C PHE A 328 17.67 -1.30 1.83
N LEU A 329 18.98 -1.33 1.55
CA LEU A 329 19.56 -2.14 0.47
C LEU A 329 19.31 -3.65 0.59
N GLU A 330 19.17 -4.16 1.82
CA GLU A 330 18.84 -5.58 2.06
C GLU A 330 17.38 -5.81 2.43
N THR A 331 16.53 -4.81 2.23
CA THR A 331 15.10 -4.90 2.56
C THR A 331 14.23 -4.77 1.33
N SER A 332 13.01 -5.27 1.45
CA SER A 332 11.96 -5.09 0.46
C SER A 332 10.71 -4.51 1.11
N PHE A 333 10.01 -3.70 0.34
CA PHE A 333 8.76 -3.07 0.70
C PHE A 333 7.64 -3.61 -0.16
N VAL A 334 6.55 -4.01 0.46
CA VAL A 334 5.29 -4.38 -0.21
C VAL A 334 4.21 -3.50 0.34
N THR A 335 3.66 -2.60 -0.47
CA THR A 335 2.68 -1.61 -0.02
C THR A 335 1.47 -1.55 -0.94
N THR A 336 0.33 -1.15 -0.39
CA THR A 336 -0.86 -0.82 -1.18
C THR A 336 -1.61 0.34 -0.55
N GLY A 337 -2.41 1.02 -1.35
CA GLY A 337 -3.32 2.04 -0.85
C GLY A 337 -4.52 1.45 -0.12
N TYR A 338 -5.07 2.20 0.81
CA TYR A 338 -6.37 1.96 1.41
C TYR A 338 -7.12 3.29 1.53
N GLY A 339 -8.45 3.26 1.51
CA GLY A 339 -9.25 4.47 1.51
C GLY A 339 -10.72 4.21 1.25
N ASN A 340 -11.45 5.28 0.94
CA ASN A 340 -12.88 5.27 0.67
C ASN A 340 -13.15 5.50 -0.82
N ASP A 341 -14.28 4.97 -1.33
CA ASP A 341 -14.81 5.20 -2.70
C ASP A 341 -13.82 4.96 -3.87
N GLY A 342 -12.83 4.07 -3.68
CA GLY A 342 -11.85 3.75 -4.72
C GLY A 342 -10.61 4.65 -4.74
N ASP A 343 -10.59 5.73 -3.97
CA ASP A 343 -9.43 6.60 -3.79
C ASP A 343 -8.61 6.17 -2.57
N ALA A 344 -7.32 6.01 -2.74
CA ALA A 344 -6.40 5.74 -1.64
C ALA A 344 -6.15 7.03 -0.85
N VAL A 345 -6.54 7.05 0.41
CA VAL A 345 -6.29 8.19 1.33
C VAL A 345 -5.01 8.01 2.14
N ALA A 346 -4.50 6.78 2.20
CA ALA A 346 -3.26 6.43 2.88
C ALA A 346 -2.72 5.06 2.42
N ARG A 347 -1.59 4.63 2.94
CA ARG A 347 -0.94 3.37 2.57
C ARG A 347 -0.71 2.45 3.76
N ILE A 348 -0.73 1.16 3.46
CA ILE A 348 -0.35 0.09 4.38
C ILE A 348 0.67 -0.80 3.70
N GLY A 349 1.61 -1.34 4.42
CA GLY A 349 2.62 -2.22 3.85
C GLY A 349 3.38 -3.05 4.86
N SER A 350 4.25 -3.88 4.31
CA SER A 350 5.18 -4.73 5.04
C SER A 350 6.60 -4.48 4.56
N ILE A 351 7.54 -4.50 5.50
CA ILE A 351 8.96 -4.28 5.30
C ILE A 351 9.68 -5.51 5.84
N GLY A 352 10.40 -6.19 4.97
CA GLY A 352 11.13 -7.40 5.33
C GLY A 352 12.45 -7.53 4.56
N PRO A 353 13.22 -8.61 4.79
CA PRO A 353 14.43 -8.85 4.02
C PRO A 353 14.10 -9.12 2.54
N THR A 354 15.04 -8.86 1.62
CA THR A 354 14.86 -9.14 0.18
C THR A 354 14.43 -10.58 -0.10
N ARG A 355 14.78 -11.53 0.76
CA ARG A 355 14.41 -12.96 0.72
C ARG A 355 13.11 -13.29 1.45
N MET A 356 12.08 -12.47 1.34
CA MET A 356 10.79 -12.73 1.99
C MET A 356 9.83 -13.52 1.09
N ASP A 357 8.78 -14.10 1.69
CA ASP A 357 7.64 -14.67 0.96
C ASP A 357 6.80 -13.55 0.33
N TYR A 358 7.13 -13.16 -0.91
CA TYR A 358 6.39 -12.13 -1.64
C TYR A 358 4.92 -12.48 -1.88
N PRO A 359 4.57 -13.71 -2.35
CA PRO A 359 3.17 -14.09 -2.55
C PRO A 359 2.32 -13.97 -1.29
N GLY A 360 2.80 -14.53 -0.18
CA GLY A 360 2.11 -14.46 1.12
C GLY A 360 2.01 -13.03 1.65
N THR A 361 3.09 -12.25 1.55
CA THR A 361 3.12 -10.85 1.97
C THR A 361 2.15 -9.99 1.15
N ILE A 362 2.13 -10.13 -0.19
CA ILE A 362 1.20 -9.43 -1.06
C ILE A 362 -0.25 -9.79 -0.71
N ALA A 363 -0.54 -11.08 -0.46
CA ALA A 363 -1.87 -11.52 -0.07
C ALA A 363 -2.32 -10.89 1.25
N ALA A 364 -1.45 -10.89 2.27
CA ALA A 364 -1.74 -10.30 3.58
C ALA A 364 -1.95 -8.79 3.51
N VAL A 365 -1.04 -8.06 2.83
CA VAL A 365 -1.15 -6.60 2.65
C VAL A 365 -2.45 -6.23 1.94
N ARG A 366 -2.80 -6.91 0.84
CA ARG A 366 -4.08 -6.70 0.13
C ARG A 366 -5.30 -6.98 1.00
N ALA A 367 -5.27 -8.03 1.80
CA ALA A 367 -6.39 -8.42 2.63
C ALA A 367 -6.64 -7.40 3.73
N VAL A 368 -5.59 -6.98 4.46
CA VAL A 368 -5.72 -6.00 5.54
C VAL A 368 -6.11 -4.63 4.98
N ALA A 369 -5.51 -4.19 3.86
CA ALA A 369 -5.86 -2.93 3.20
C ALA A 369 -7.34 -2.88 2.79
N ARG A 370 -7.85 -3.96 2.18
CA ARG A 370 -9.27 -4.07 1.81
C ARG A 370 -10.18 -3.99 3.02
N TYR A 371 -9.76 -4.57 4.13
CA TYR A 371 -10.52 -4.55 5.36
C TYR A 371 -10.54 -3.13 5.97
N LEU A 372 -9.37 -2.46 6.03
CA LEU A 372 -9.27 -1.04 6.42
C LEU A 372 -10.19 -0.17 5.59
N SER A 373 -10.14 -0.30 4.26
CA SER A 373 -11.00 0.46 3.35
C SER A 373 -12.49 0.25 3.65
N ARG A 374 -12.91 -0.98 3.98
CA ARG A 374 -14.29 -1.27 4.31
C ARG A 374 -14.74 -0.62 5.62
N ILE A 375 -13.88 -0.63 6.64
CA ILE A 375 -14.20 0.01 7.93
C ILE A 375 -14.31 1.52 7.77
N LEU A 376 -13.41 2.14 6.98
CA LEU A 376 -13.44 3.57 6.73
C LEU A 376 -14.64 4.02 5.88
N ALA A 377 -15.22 3.11 5.07
CA ALA A 377 -16.39 3.38 4.24
C ALA A 377 -17.73 3.18 4.99
N ALA A 378 -17.73 2.64 6.21
CA ALA A 378 -18.93 2.38 7.01
C ALA A 378 -19.31 3.58 7.88
#